data_1723d3ffd0912458682b63fb0ea6c9a0
#
_entry.id   1723d3ffd0912458682b63fb0ea6c9a0
#
_cell.length_a   1.000
_cell.length_b   1.000
_cell.length_c   1.000
_cell.angle_alpha   90.00
_cell.angle_beta   90.00
_cell.angle_gamma   90.00
#
_symmetry.space_group_name_H-M   'P 1'
#
loop_
_entity.id
_entity.type
_entity.pdbx_description
1 polymer ?
#
loop_
_entity_poly.entity_id
_entity_poly.type
_entity_poly.pdbx_seq_one_letter_code
_entity_poly.pdbx_strand_id
1 'polypeptide(L)'
;MYKHLITLLFLTVTSGLFLNAQVTVPPNGDNQKCEVVQHIGLVSAAVIWSSPDVHGANGEDRTGKIWGELVPYGLSNLDFGLSDEKNLMPWRAGSNENTVFAVSHDVMIEGKPLPAGKYGLHMIPGKDEWVIIFSKNHTAWGSYFYNQSEDALRVTVKPQAHPYTEWLTYEFDDRMPNGCTVRMRWEKLAVPFKVSVPNVNEYYLVKIRQELQNFTGFDYRGFLSASQFCAQNKVALEEGLAWAEAAISRKYIGERNFQTLSNKAQILNLMGRNDEAAAIMKDAIKEPTAGMQDIHMYARSLQASKKNQEALEIYKLNNQRFPEEYMTLFGLVRGYSAVGDYKNALKYANLALPKASNAQQKTQMEGAIAKLKENKDMN
;
A
#
# COMPACT_ATOMS: atom_id res chain seq x y z
N MET A 1 -6.28 -21.07 -84.19
CA MET A 1 -6.96 -20.30 -83.12
C MET A 1 -7.18 -21.25 -81.97
N TYR A 2 -6.27 -21.24 -81.00
CA TYR A 2 -6.38 -22.07 -79.77
C TYR A 2 -6.71 -21.12 -78.60
N LYS A 3 -7.86 -21.33 -77.97
CA LYS A 3 -8.23 -20.67 -76.75
C LYS A 3 -7.68 -21.49 -75.56
N HIS A 4 -6.72 -20.95 -74.83
CA HIS A 4 -6.25 -21.52 -73.60
C HIS A 4 -7.20 -21.12 -72.45
N LEU A 5 -7.87 -22.12 -71.87
CA LEU A 5 -8.67 -22.01 -70.66
C LEU A 5 -7.72 -22.17 -69.48
N ILE A 6 -7.45 -21.10 -68.75
CA ILE A 6 -6.68 -21.13 -67.52
C ILE A 6 -7.68 -21.42 -66.39
N THR A 7 -7.63 -22.64 -65.86
CA THR A 7 -8.40 -23.02 -64.68
C THR A 7 -7.60 -22.61 -63.44
N LEU A 8 -8.06 -21.57 -62.76
CA LEU A 8 -7.48 -21.10 -61.50
C LEU A 8 -7.97 -22.03 -60.37
N LEU A 9 -7.07 -22.88 -59.88
CA LEU A 9 -7.36 -23.75 -58.73
C LEU A 9 -7.22 -22.91 -57.46
N PHE A 10 -8.31 -22.49 -56.85
CA PHE A 10 -8.36 -21.87 -55.55
C PHE A 10 -8.09 -22.95 -54.46
N LEU A 11 -6.88 -23.02 -53.95
CA LEU A 11 -6.58 -23.83 -52.78
C LEU A 11 -7.06 -23.06 -51.54
N THR A 12 -8.29 -23.31 -51.09
CA THR A 12 -8.78 -22.85 -49.80
C THR A 12 -8.12 -23.67 -48.70
N VAL A 13 -7.09 -23.10 -48.08
CA VAL A 13 -6.54 -23.58 -46.79
C VAL A 13 -7.61 -23.26 -45.73
N THR A 14 -8.50 -24.20 -45.47
CA THR A 14 -9.34 -24.19 -44.28
C THR A 14 -8.44 -24.47 -43.10
N SER A 15 -7.86 -23.43 -42.47
CA SER A 15 -7.38 -23.51 -41.11
C SER A 15 -8.57 -23.88 -40.23
N GLY A 16 -8.67 -25.18 -39.89
CA GLY A 16 -9.64 -25.67 -38.91
C GLY A 16 -9.43 -24.96 -37.58
N LEU A 17 -10.23 -23.94 -37.37
CA LEU A 17 -10.50 -23.48 -36.02
C LEU A 17 -11.22 -24.64 -35.35
N PHE A 18 -10.51 -25.42 -34.54
CA PHE A 18 -11.14 -26.32 -33.58
C PHE A 18 -11.89 -25.44 -32.58
N LEU A 19 -13.10 -25.02 -32.97
CA LEU A 19 -14.07 -24.53 -32.03
C LEU A 19 -14.42 -25.74 -31.17
N ASN A 20 -13.86 -25.79 -29.96
CA ASN A 20 -14.40 -26.70 -28.95
C ASN A 20 -15.82 -26.24 -28.66
N ALA A 21 -16.80 -26.88 -29.38
CA ALA A 21 -18.21 -26.68 -29.12
C ALA A 21 -18.63 -27.46 -27.84
N GLN A 22 -17.83 -27.30 -26.81
CA GLN A 22 -18.11 -27.89 -25.51
C GLN A 22 -18.91 -26.90 -24.69
N VAL A 23 -20.17 -27.22 -24.42
CA VAL A 23 -21.00 -26.42 -23.53
C VAL A 23 -20.37 -26.39 -22.13
N THR A 24 -20.41 -25.24 -21.48
CA THR A 24 -20.05 -25.15 -20.09
C THR A 24 -21.04 -25.91 -19.24
N VAL A 25 -20.62 -27.02 -18.67
CA VAL A 25 -21.41 -27.80 -17.70
C VAL A 25 -20.87 -27.54 -16.29
N PRO A 26 -21.69 -27.67 -15.24
CA PRO A 26 -21.19 -27.62 -13.87
C PRO A 26 -20.07 -28.63 -13.68
N PRO A 27 -19.01 -28.27 -12.91
CA PRO A 27 -17.94 -29.22 -12.60
C PRO A 27 -18.53 -30.46 -11.89
N ASN A 28 -18.05 -31.63 -12.25
CA ASN A 28 -18.41 -32.85 -11.56
C ASN A 28 -17.66 -32.93 -10.23
N GLY A 29 -18.38 -33.16 -9.13
CA GLY A 29 -17.84 -33.37 -7.79
C GLY A 29 -17.95 -32.13 -6.89
N ASP A 30 -17.60 -32.32 -5.63
CA ASP A 30 -17.84 -31.36 -4.55
C ASP A 30 -16.72 -30.34 -4.37
N ASN A 31 -15.57 -30.54 -5.03
CA ASN A 31 -14.40 -29.69 -4.86
C ASN A 31 -14.55 -28.38 -5.64
N GLN A 32 -15.18 -27.40 -5.02
CA GLN A 32 -15.45 -26.12 -5.66
C GLN A 32 -14.16 -25.32 -5.91
N LYS A 33 -14.11 -24.64 -7.06
CA LYS A 33 -13.03 -23.70 -7.38
C LYS A 33 -13.20 -22.43 -6.58
N CYS A 34 -12.14 -22.04 -5.88
CA CYS A 34 -12.08 -20.85 -5.05
C CYS A 34 -10.92 -19.96 -5.46
N GLU A 35 -11.05 -18.67 -5.22
CA GLU A 35 -10.00 -17.69 -5.39
C GLU A 35 -10.09 -16.64 -4.30
N VAL A 36 -8.95 -16.24 -3.76
CA VAL A 36 -8.84 -15.10 -2.85
C VAL A 36 -7.68 -14.21 -3.27
N VAL A 37 -7.89 -12.89 -3.25
CA VAL A 37 -6.89 -11.88 -3.64
C VAL A 37 -6.70 -10.88 -2.52
N GLN A 38 -5.44 -10.57 -2.20
CA GLN A 38 -5.04 -9.50 -1.29
C GLN A 38 -4.12 -8.52 -2.00
N HIS A 39 -4.41 -7.22 -1.82
CA HIS A 39 -3.51 -6.15 -2.27
C HIS A 39 -2.60 -5.69 -1.12
N ILE A 40 -1.31 -5.59 -1.41
CA ILE A 40 -0.27 -5.01 -0.56
C ILE A 40 0.24 -3.77 -1.29
N GLY A 41 -0.39 -2.63 -1.07
CA GLY A 41 -0.23 -1.46 -1.93
C GLY A 41 -0.67 -1.77 -3.37
N LEU A 42 0.21 -1.57 -4.34
CA LEU A 42 -0.02 -1.88 -5.76
C LEU A 42 0.21 -3.36 -6.11
N VAL A 43 0.82 -4.12 -5.22
CA VAL A 43 1.11 -5.55 -5.42
C VAL A 43 -0.13 -6.37 -5.10
N SER A 44 -0.58 -7.24 -6.02
CA SER A 44 -1.60 -8.24 -5.75
C SER A 44 -0.97 -9.60 -5.51
N ALA A 45 -1.46 -10.31 -4.49
CA ALA A 45 -1.19 -11.72 -4.22
C ALA A 45 -2.50 -12.49 -4.24
N ALA A 46 -2.55 -13.61 -4.95
CA ALA A 46 -3.75 -14.43 -5.09
C ALA A 46 -3.45 -15.90 -4.82
N VAL A 47 -4.42 -16.61 -4.24
CA VAL A 47 -4.43 -18.08 -4.18
C VAL A 47 -5.68 -18.58 -4.90
N ILE A 48 -5.50 -19.55 -5.79
CA ILE A 48 -6.58 -20.17 -6.57
C ILE A 48 -6.49 -21.68 -6.31
N TRP A 49 -7.55 -22.28 -5.82
CA TRP A 49 -7.54 -23.70 -5.45
C TRP A 49 -8.88 -24.37 -5.70
N SER A 50 -8.90 -25.70 -5.72
CA SER A 50 -10.11 -26.50 -5.61
C SER A 50 -10.23 -27.01 -4.18
N SER A 51 -11.35 -26.72 -3.51
CA SER A 51 -11.57 -26.89 -2.07
C SER A 51 -12.17 -28.24 -1.75
N PRO A 52 -11.42 -29.20 -1.17
CA PRO A 52 -12.00 -30.42 -0.61
C PRO A 52 -12.63 -30.15 0.77
N ASP A 53 -13.58 -31.01 1.14
CA ASP A 53 -14.25 -31.03 2.44
C ASP A 53 -13.70 -32.11 3.38
N VAL A 54 -14.17 -32.10 4.61
CA VAL A 54 -13.97 -33.18 5.59
C VAL A 54 -15.06 -34.25 5.43
N HIS A 55 -16.31 -33.84 5.18
CA HIS A 55 -17.42 -34.77 4.95
C HIS A 55 -17.77 -34.85 3.46
N GLY A 56 -17.32 -35.90 2.80
CA GLY A 56 -17.54 -36.09 1.36
C GLY A 56 -19.01 -36.27 0.99
N ALA A 57 -19.34 -35.97 -0.27
CA ALA A 57 -20.73 -35.99 -0.81
C ALA A 57 -21.45 -37.32 -0.62
N ASN A 58 -20.72 -38.41 -0.50
CA ASN A 58 -21.29 -39.74 -0.28
C ASN A 58 -21.49 -40.08 1.21
N GLY A 59 -21.39 -39.10 2.10
CA GLY A 59 -21.47 -39.28 3.55
C GLY A 59 -20.20 -39.83 4.19
N GLU A 60 -19.09 -39.74 3.49
CA GLU A 60 -17.77 -40.11 4.02
C GLU A 60 -17.33 -39.10 5.09
N ASP A 61 -17.04 -39.58 6.29
CA ASP A 61 -16.47 -38.78 7.39
C ASP A 61 -14.96 -39.03 7.50
N ARG A 62 -14.17 -37.99 7.18
CA ARG A 62 -12.72 -37.98 7.18
C ARG A 62 -12.14 -37.30 8.43
N THR A 63 -12.98 -36.98 9.43
CA THR A 63 -12.55 -36.32 10.67
C THR A 63 -11.44 -37.13 11.36
N GLY A 64 -10.30 -36.48 11.62
CA GLY A 64 -9.11 -37.10 12.20
C GLY A 64 -8.31 -38.01 11.24
N LYS A 65 -8.73 -38.14 9.98
CA LYS A 65 -8.09 -38.97 8.95
C LYS A 65 -7.53 -38.17 7.78
N ILE A 66 -7.58 -36.85 7.84
CA ILE A 66 -7.02 -35.98 6.81
C ILE A 66 -5.50 -36.09 6.82
N TRP A 67 -4.89 -35.79 7.97
CA TRP A 67 -3.46 -35.65 8.10
C TRP A 67 -2.76 -36.96 8.47
N GLY A 68 -1.92 -37.46 7.57
CA GLY A 68 -1.21 -38.73 7.70
C GLY A 68 -1.91 -39.91 7.01
N GLU A 69 -3.20 -39.77 6.62
CA GLU A 69 -3.94 -40.79 5.85
C GLU A 69 -4.30 -40.25 4.46
N LEU A 70 -5.37 -39.42 4.35
CA LEU A 70 -5.80 -38.83 3.07
C LEU A 70 -4.70 -37.94 2.46
N VAL A 71 -4.02 -37.16 3.27
CA VAL A 71 -2.84 -36.37 2.95
C VAL A 71 -1.66 -36.94 3.72
N PRO A 72 -0.85 -37.85 3.13
CA PRO A 72 0.27 -38.48 3.79
C PRO A 72 1.32 -37.49 4.28
N TYR A 73 2.00 -37.80 5.38
CA TYR A 73 3.19 -37.08 5.78
C TYR A 73 4.36 -37.40 4.86
N GLY A 74 5.13 -36.38 4.46
CA GLY A 74 6.25 -36.50 3.53
C GLY A 74 5.81 -36.45 2.07
N LEU A 75 6.61 -37.07 1.23
CA LEU A 75 6.30 -37.31 -0.19
C LEU A 75 5.59 -38.64 -0.33
N SER A 76 4.72 -38.77 -1.33
CA SER A 76 3.95 -40.00 -1.57
C SER A 76 3.98 -40.45 -3.01
N ASN A 77 3.85 -41.76 -3.24
CA ASN A 77 3.61 -42.30 -4.55
C ASN A 77 2.12 -42.08 -4.91
N LEU A 78 1.87 -41.50 -6.07
CA LEU A 78 0.51 -41.25 -6.59
C LEU A 78 0.09 -42.27 -7.66
N ASP A 79 0.96 -43.22 -7.98
CA ASP A 79 0.78 -44.32 -8.97
C ASP A 79 0.30 -43.81 -10.36
N PHE A 80 0.66 -42.59 -10.73
CA PHE A 80 0.31 -41.99 -12.02
C PHE A 80 1.29 -40.88 -12.45
N GLY A 81 1.41 -40.67 -13.77
CA GLY A 81 2.24 -39.62 -14.37
C GLY A 81 3.73 -39.90 -14.20
N LEU A 82 4.44 -38.99 -13.53
CA LEU A 82 5.87 -39.17 -13.20
C LEU A 82 6.06 -39.78 -11.80
N SER A 83 4.97 -40.08 -11.08
CA SER A 83 5.01 -40.62 -9.71
C SER A 83 5.13 -42.13 -9.71
N ASP A 84 6.15 -42.63 -9.04
CA ASP A 84 6.36 -44.06 -8.79
C ASP A 84 7.06 -44.25 -7.41
N GLU A 85 7.46 -45.51 -7.10
CA GLU A 85 8.17 -45.83 -5.85
C GLU A 85 9.50 -45.11 -5.66
N LYS A 86 10.16 -44.67 -6.75
CA LYS A 86 11.43 -43.99 -6.74
C LYS A 86 11.31 -42.47 -6.87
N ASN A 87 10.18 -42.01 -7.39
CA ASN A 87 9.90 -40.61 -7.63
C ASN A 87 8.61 -40.19 -6.90
N LEU A 88 8.75 -39.89 -5.63
CA LEU A 88 7.64 -39.52 -4.77
C LEU A 88 7.26 -38.04 -4.95
N MET A 89 5.98 -37.71 -4.83
CA MET A 89 5.41 -36.39 -5.11
C MET A 89 4.93 -35.67 -3.85
N PRO A 90 4.98 -34.32 -3.83
CA PRO A 90 4.37 -33.50 -2.79
C PRO A 90 2.84 -33.49 -2.93
N TRP A 91 2.14 -33.11 -1.87
CA TRP A 91 0.71 -32.84 -1.94
C TRP A 91 0.42 -31.57 -2.74
N ARG A 92 -0.61 -31.59 -3.58
CA ARG A 92 -1.05 -30.47 -4.44
C ARG A 92 -1.69 -29.30 -3.69
N ALA A 93 -1.68 -29.31 -2.36
CA ALA A 93 -2.22 -28.28 -1.48
C ALA A 93 -3.69 -27.87 -1.74
N GLY A 94 -4.49 -28.83 -2.16
CA GLY A 94 -5.90 -28.73 -2.56
C GLY A 94 -6.34 -30.00 -3.24
N SER A 95 -7.31 -29.89 -4.15
CA SER A 95 -7.80 -31.01 -4.98
C SER A 95 -7.84 -30.62 -6.46
N ASN A 96 -8.13 -31.59 -7.34
CA ASN A 96 -8.21 -31.43 -8.79
C ASN A 96 -6.90 -30.88 -9.41
N GLU A 97 -6.95 -29.72 -10.07
CA GLU A 97 -5.81 -29.05 -10.70
C GLU A 97 -4.82 -28.52 -9.64
N ASN A 98 -3.68 -28.04 -10.10
CA ASN A 98 -2.76 -27.32 -9.22
C ASN A 98 -3.46 -26.21 -8.44
N THR A 99 -3.20 -26.14 -7.15
CA THR A 99 -3.35 -24.88 -6.41
C THR A 99 -2.33 -23.89 -6.96
N VAL A 100 -2.77 -22.67 -7.25
CA VAL A 100 -1.93 -21.64 -7.85
C VAL A 100 -1.75 -20.49 -6.89
N PHE A 101 -0.50 -20.10 -6.64
CA PHE A 101 -0.14 -18.83 -6.02
C PHE A 101 0.32 -17.86 -7.11
N ALA A 102 -0.26 -16.66 -7.15
CA ALA A 102 0.06 -15.66 -8.16
C ALA A 102 0.42 -14.32 -7.50
N VAL A 103 1.49 -13.68 -7.98
CA VAL A 103 1.90 -12.34 -7.52
C VAL A 103 2.18 -11.44 -8.72
N SER A 104 1.68 -10.22 -8.66
CA SER A 104 1.82 -9.25 -9.76
C SER A 104 3.21 -8.60 -9.84
N HIS A 105 3.98 -8.62 -8.76
CA HIS A 105 5.32 -8.04 -8.62
C HIS A 105 6.17 -8.96 -7.76
N ASP A 106 7.48 -8.72 -7.74
CA ASP A 106 8.41 -9.46 -6.89
C ASP A 106 8.05 -9.28 -5.41
N VAL A 107 8.04 -10.40 -4.69
CA VAL A 107 7.73 -10.44 -3.26
C VAL A 107 8.77 -11.25 -2.49
N MET A 108 8.70 -11.20 -1.18
CA MET A 108 9.44 -12.11 -0.30
C MET A 108 8.46 -13.08 0.35
N ILE A 109 8.78 -14.36 0.31
CA ILE A 109 8.06 -15.44 1.00
C ILE A 109 8.95 -15.94 2.13
N GLU A 110 8.50 -15.85 3.38
CA GLU A 110 9.33 -16.20 4.56
C GLU A 110 10.73 -15.56 4.50
N GLY A 111 10.83 -14.32 3.99
CA GLY A 111 12.09 -13.59 3.84
C GLY A 111 12.95 -14.01 2.65
N LYS A 112 12.50 -14.92 1.78
CA LYS A 112 13.20 -15.34 0.56
C LYS A 112 12.52 -14.76 -0.69
N PRO A 113 13.28 -14.34 -1.71
CA PRO A 113 12.71 -13.69 -2.90
C PRO A 113 11.91 -14.67 -3.76
N LEU A 114 10.76 -14.21 -4.25
CA LEU A 114 9.93 -14.86 -5.26
C LEU A 114 9.58 -13.82 -6.33
N PRO A 115 10.02 -13.98 -7.59
CA PRO A 115 9.69 -13.08 -8.69
C PRO A 115 8.19 -13.00 -8.98
N ALA A 116 7.76 -11.94 -9.68
CA ALA A 116 6.42 -11.83 -10.22
C ALA A 116 6.07 -13.04 -11.09
N GLY A 117 4.85 -13.58 -10.95
CA GLY A 117 4.44 -14.74 -11.74
C GLY A 117 3.32 -15.54 -11.13
N LYS A 118 3.03 -16.67 -11.78
CA LYS A 118 2.11 -17.70 -11.29
C LYS A 118 2.91 -18.95 -10.98
N TYR A 119 2.61 -19.59 -9.86
CA TYR A 119 3.31 -20.76 -9.36
C TYR A 119 2.32 -21.85 -8.94
N GLY A 120 2.61 -23.09 -9.32
CA GLY A 120 1.95 -24.25 -8.73
C GLY A 120 2.37 -24.35 -7.26
N LEU A 121 1.38 -24.30 -6.37
CA LEU A 121 1.62 -24.42 -4.94
C LEU A 121 1.52 -25.88 -4.52
N HIS A 122 2.62 -26.42 -4.01
CA HIS A 122 2.65 -27.78 -3.47
C HIS A 122 3.14 -27.74 -2.03
N MET A 123 2.83 -28.76 -1.24
CA MET A 123 3.28 -28.87 0.14
C MET A 123 3.80 -30.28 0.45
N ILE A 124 4.81 -30.35 1.28
CA ILE A 124 5.26 -31.59 1.90
C ILE A 124 4.87 -31.52 3.38
N PRO A 125 3.76 -32.18 3.76
CA PRO A 125 3.30 -32.19 5.14
C PRO A 125 4.28 -32.91 6.07
N GLY A 126 4.48 -32.38 7.24
CA GLY A 126 5.22 -33.03 8.33
C GLY A 126 4.47 -32.87 9.65
N LYS A 127 4.86 -33.59 10.69
CA LYS A 127 4.22 -33.45 12.00
C LYS A 127 4.54 -32.11 12.65
N ASP A 128 5.79 -31.68 12.54
CA ASP A 128 6.30 -30.48 13.22
C ASP A 128 6.59 -29.33 12.25
N GLU A 129 6.96 -29.64 11.02
CA GLU A 129 7.31 -28.66 9.99
C GLU A 129 6.76 -29.08 8.62
N TRP A 130 6.37 -28.10 7.81
CA TRP A 130 5.91 -28.28 6.45
C TRP A 130 6.80 -27.54 5.47
N VAL A 131 7.06 -28.15 4.32
CA VAL A 131 7.73 -27.46 3.21
C VAL A 131 6.68 -26.99 2.22
N ILE A 132 6.65 -25.68 1.95
CA ILE A 132 5.81 -25.08 0.91
C ILE A 132 6.67 -24.86 -0.32
N ILE A 133 6.19 -25.29 -1.49
CA ILE A 133 6.88 -25.27 -2.77
C ILE A 133 6.13 -24.38 -3.73
N PHE A 134 6.86 -23.49 -4.40
CA PHE A 134 6.36 -22.63 -5.47
C PHE A 134 7.01 -23.12 -6.77
N SER A 135 6.28 -23.92 -7.56
CA SER A 135 6.74 -24.47 -8.82
C SER A 135 6.41 -23.55 -9.99
N LYS A 136 7.31 -23.41 -10.96
CA LYS A 136 7.06 -22.67 -12.21
C LYS A 136 5.97 -23.33 -13.07
N ASN A 137 5.73 -24.62 -12.88
CA ASN A 137 4.65 -25.34 -13.54
C ASN A 137 3.35 -25.15 -12.74
N HIS A 138 2.52 -24.21 -13.18
CA HIS A 138 1.26 -23.87 -12.51
C HIS A 138 0.02 -24.40 -13.24
N THR A 139 0.19 -25.10 -14.39
CA THR A 139 -0.92 -25.55 -15.25
C THR A 139 -1.13 -27.07 -15.20
N ALA A 140 -0.29 -27.79 -14.48
CA ALA A 140 -0.40 -29.24 -14.36
C ALA A 140 -1.65 -29.66 -13.60
N TRP A 141 -2.09 -30.90 -13.78
CA TRP A 141 -3.17 -31.50 -13.01
C TRP A 141 -2.63 -32.05 -11.69
N GLY A 142 -2.64 -31.23 -10.65
CA GLY A 142 -2.11 -31.59 -9.34
C GLY A 142 -0.60 -31.89 -9.35
N SER A 143 -0.16 -32.87 -8.59
CA SER A 143 1.26 -33.21 -8.45
C SER A 143 1.73 -34.40 -9.29
N TYR A 144 0.89 -34.95 -10.15
CA TYR A 144 1.25 -36.14 -10.94
C TYR A 144 2.45 -35.94 -11.87
N PHE A 145 2.69 -34.71 -12.32
CA PHE A 145 3.78 -34.34 -13.21
C PHE A 145 4.75 -33.35 -12.55
N TYR A 146 4.77 -33.32 -11.22
CA TYR A 146 5.66 -32.46 -10.48
C TYR A 146 7.12 -32.82 -10.75
N ASN A 147 7.95 -31.79 -10.97
CA ASN A 147 9.39 -31.93 -11.17
C ASN A 147 10.10 -30.88 -10.30
N GLN A 148 10.97 -31.36 -9.41
CA GLN A 148 11.71 -30.51 -8.48
C GLN A 148 12.60 -29.47 -9.19
N SER A 149 13.05 -29.73 -10.41
CA SER A 149 13.87 -28.79 -11.20
C SER A 149 13.09 -27.53 -11.61
N GLU A 150 11.75 -27.56 -11.55
CA GLU A 150 10.87 -26.43 -11.83
C GLU A 150 10.58 -25.58 -10.59
N ASP A 151 11.10 -25.93 -9.42
CA ASP A 151 10.90 -25.14 -8.22
C ASP A 151 11.57 -23.77 -8.34
N ALA A 152 10.77 -22.75 -8.15
CA ALA A 152 11.26 -21.40 -8.01
C ALA A 152 11.70 -21.11 -6.58
N LEU A 153 10.96 -21.68 -5.59
CA LEU A 153 11.23 -21.44 -4.18
C LEU A 153 10.69 -22.58 -3.32
N ARG A 154 11.42 -22.89 -2.24
CA ARG A 154 10.95 -23.71 -1.11
C ARG A 154 11.16 -22.98 0.20
N VAL A 155 10.14 -23.01 1.05
CA VAL A 155 10.19 -22.46 2.41
C VAL A 155 9.68 -23.49 3.41
N THR A 156 10.22 -23.45 4.63
CA THR A 156 9.78 -24.31 5.73
C THR A 156 8.98 -23.47 6.71
N VAL A 157 7.81 -23.97 7.11
CA VAL A 157 6.89 -23.32 8.05
C VAL A 157 6.40 -24.31 9.10
N LYS A 158 5.87 -23.79 10.20
CA LYS A 158 5.27 -24.64 11.26
C LYS A 158 3.75 -24.61 11.16
N PRO A 159 3.12 -25.79 11.11
CA PRO A 159 1.67 -25.86 11.21
C PRO A 159 1.20 -25.40 12.58
N GLN A 160 -0.03 -24.93 12.66
CA GLN A 160 -0.65 -24.41 13.88
C GLN A 160 -1.99 -25.09 14.12
N ALA A 161 -2.34 -25.33 15.37
CA ALA A 161 -3.68 -25.74 15.73
C ALA A 161 -4.68 -24.64 15.35
N HIS A 162 -5.85 -25.05 14.84
CA HIS A 162 -6.89 -24.13 14.39
C HIS A 162 -8.28 -24.68 14.81
N PRO A 163 -9.28 -23.83 15.04
CA PRO A 163 -10.67 -24.28 15.14
C PRO A 163 -11.09 -25.04 13.90
N TYR A 164 -12.02 -25.99 14.07
CA TYR A 164 -12.48 -26.85 12.98
C TYR A 164 -12.95 -26.03 11.76
N THR A 165 -12.48 -26.42 10.58
CA THR A 165 -12.85 -25.85 9.29
C THR A 165 -13.23 -27.00 8.34
N GLU A 166 -14.48 -27.03 7.88
CA GLU A 166 -15.02 -28.10 7.02
C GLU A 166 -14.31 -28.14 5.66
N TRP A 167 -14.25 -26.99 4.99
CA TRP A 167 -13.67 -26.85 3.65
C TRP A 167 -12.24 -26.35 3.70
N LEU A 168 -11.33 -26.95 2.94
CA LEU A 168 -9.99 -26.40 2.76
C LEU A 168 -10.09 -24.97 2.24
N THR A 169 -9.58 -24.03 3.00
CA THR A 169 -9.71 -22.60 2.73
C THR A 169 -8.34 -21.92 2.79
N TYR A 170 -8.10 -20.98 1.88
CA TYR A 170 -6.99 -20.05 1.95
C TYR A 170 -7.51 -18.66 2.33
N GLU A 171 -6.79 -17.98 3.21
CA GLU A 171 -7.11 -16.64 3.67
C GLU A 171 -5.85 -15.79 3.79
N PHE A 172 -6.03 -14.46 3.79
CA PHE A 172 -4.98 -13.50 4.07
C PHE A 172 -5.22 -12.84 5.42
N ASP A 173 -4.33 -13.12 6.37
CA ASP A 173 -4.36 -12.59 7.73
C ASP A 173 -3.19 -11.62 7.99
N ASP A 174 -3.10 -11.07 9.22
CA ASP A 174 -1.99 -10.24 9.72
C ASP A 174 -1.58 -9.14 8.72
N ARG A 175 -2.56 -8.44 8.20
CA ARG A 175 -2.38 -7.45 7.12
C ARG A 175 -1.64 -6.22 7.61
N MET A 176 -0.54 -5.89 6.93
CA MET A 176 0.30 -4.72 7.17
C MET A 176 0.48 -3.92 5.88
N PRO A 177 0.94 -2.65 5.94
CA PRO A 177 1.16 -1.84 4.74
C PRO A 177 2.10 -2.47 3.70
N ASN A 178 3.01 -3.34 4.13
CA ASN A 178 4.02 -3.98 3.29
C ASN A 178 3.98 -5.51 3.34
N GLY A 179 2.91 -6.14 3.83
CA GLY A 179 2.85 -7.60 3.90
C GLY A 179 1.57 -8.15 4.50
N CYS A 180 1.45 -9.48 4.46
CA CYS A 180 0.37 -10.25 5.07
C CYS A 180 0.81 -11.70 5.30
N THR A 181 -0.02 -12.48 5.96
CA THR A 181 0.15 -13.93 6.11
C THR A 181 -0.88 -14.64 5.26
N VAL A 182 -0.47 -15.49 4.33
CA VAL A 182 -1.35 -16.48 3.69
C VAL A 182 -1.51 -17.65 4.64
N ARG A 183 -2.73 -18.09 4.86
CA ARG A 183 -3.03 -19.18 5.75
C ARG A 183 -3.97 -20.20 5.08
N MET A 184 -3.45 -21.41 4.83
CA MET A 184 -4.29 -22.55 4.52
C MET A 184 -4.94 -23.07 5.81
N ARG A 185 -6.23 -23.38 5.79
CA ARG A 185 -6.96 -23.96 6.91
C ARG A 185 -7.77 -25.16 6.44
N TRP A 186 -7.68 -26.26 7.14
CA TRP A 186 -8.51 -27.42 6.89
C TRP A 186 -8.57 -28.32 8.13
N GLU A 187 -9.78 -28.84 8.45
CA GLU A 187 -10.04 -29.55 9.68
C GLU A 187 -9.59 -28.71 10.91
N LYS A 188 -8.63 -29.17 11.68
CA LYS A 188 -8.11 -28.48 12.88
C LYS A 188 -6.68 -27.94 12.71
N LEU A 189 -6.23 -27.82 11.48
CA LEU A 189 -4.89 -27.39 11.16
C LEU A 189 -4.87 -26.13 10.30
N ALA A 190 -3.93 -25.25 10.58
CA ALA A 190 -3.60 -24.11 9.76
C ALA A 190 -2.12 -24.14 9.38
N VAL A 191 -1.80 -23.81 8.13
CA VAL A 191 -0.43 -23.72 7.63
C VAL A 191 -0.19 -22.29 7.11
N PRO A 192 0.48 -21.44 7.90
CA PRO A 192 0.74 -20.06 7.53
C PRO A 192 2.05 -19.92 6.74
N PHE A 193 2.11 -18.94 5.82
CA PHE A 193 3.36 -18.39 5.31
C PHE A 193 3.26 -16.89 5.06
N LYS A 194 4.35 -16.17 5.31
CA LYS A 194 4.38 -14.71 5.20
C LYS A 194 4.71 -14.27 3.78
N VAL A 195 3.97 -13.28 3.30
CA VAL A 195 4.23 -12.55 2.05
C VAL A 195 4.56 -11.11 2.42
N SER A 196 5.69 -10.59 1.94
CA SER A 196 6.06 -9.20 2.18
C SER A 196 6.65 -8.54 0.94
N VAL A 197 6.48 -7.23 0.88
CA VAL A 197 6.99 -6.34 -0.18
C VAL A 197 7.97 -5.37 0.48
N PRO A 198 9.29 -5.59 0.40
CA PRO A 198 10.28 -4.79 1.13
C PRO A 198 10.25 -3.31 0.76
N ASN A 199 10.05 -3.02 -0.51
CA ASN A 199 10.13 -1.67 -1.08
C ASN A 199 8.81 -1.25 -1.74
N VAL A 200 7.70 -1.33 -1.00
CA VAL A 200 6.37 -1.00 -1.54
C VAL A 200 6.31 0.42 -2.16
N ASN A 201 7.03 1.38 -1.58
CA ASN A 201 7.07 2.75 -2.07
C ASN A 201 7.74 2.87 -3.45
N GLU A 202 8.67 1.98 -3.80
CA GLU A 202 9.31 2.01 -5.13
C GLU A 202 8.30 1.70 -6.25
N TYR A 203 7.37 0.77 -6.02
CA TYR A 203 6.30 0.50 -6.98
C TYR A 203 5.40 1.73 -7.20
N TYR A 204 5.10 2.48 -6.12
CA TYR A 204 4.39 3.75 -6.24
C TYR A 204 5.20 4.79 -7.01
N LEU A 205 6.50 4.93 -6.75
CA LEU A 205 7.37 5.87 -7.48
C LEU A 205 7.43 5.55 -8.97
N VAL A 206 7.58 4.26 -9.34
CA VAL A 206 7.54 3.83 -10.75
C VAL A 206 6.20 4.24 -11.38
N LYS A 207 5.10 3.99 -10.70
CA LYS A 207 3.76 4.35 -11.18
C LYS A 207 3.59 5.87 -11.33
N ILE A 208 4.01 6.65 -10.34
CA ILE A 208 3.98 8.12 -10.36
C ILE A 208 4.79 8.67 -11.54
N ARG A 209 6.01 8.17 -11.78
CA ARG A 209 6.84 8.58 -12.94
C ARG A 209 6.13 8.35 -14.26
N GLN A 210 5.42 7.23 -14.41
CA GLN A 210 4.61 6.94 -15.61
C GLN A 210 3.41 7.87 -15.73
N GLU A 211 2.70 8.14 -14.62
CA GLU A 211 1.53 9.00 -14.60
C GLU A 211 1.88 10.46 -14.92
N LEU A 212 3.04 10.95 -14.46
CA LEU A 212 3.53 12.29 -14.79
C LEU A 212 3.94 12.45 -16.27
N GLN A 213 4.04 11.37 -17.04
CA GLN A 213 4.22 11.40 -18.49
C GLN A 213 2.89 11.39 -19.28
N ASN A 214 1.76 11.22 -18.57
CA ASN A 214 0.41 11.21 -19.12
C ASN A 214 -0.33 12.51 -18.79
N PHE A 215 -1.67 12.49 -18.90
CA PHE A 215 -2.53 13.63 -18.62
C PHE A 215 -2.27 14.30 -17.25
N THR A 216 -1.95 13.51 -16.22
CA THR A 216 -1.62 13.99 -14.87
C THR A 216 -0.42 14.96 -14.86
N GLY A 217 0.53 14.79 -15.78
CA GLY A 217 1.70 15.66 -15.92
C GLY A 217 1.45 16.99 -16.63
N PHE A 218 0.22 17.26 -17.08
CA PHE A 218 -0.18 18.57 -17.66
C PHE A 218 -0.82 19.51 -16.63
N ASP A 219 -0.73 19.19 -15.35
CA ASP A 219 -1.23 20.01 -14.25
C ASP A 219 -0.19 20.06 -13.11
N TYR A 220 0.03 21.24 -12.51
CA TYR A 220 0.96 21.38 -11.37
C TYR A 220 0.59 20.46 -10.19
N ARG A 221 -0.69 20.16 -10.02
CA ARG A 221 -1.21 19.29 -8.95
C ARG A 221 -0.68 17.87 -9.04
N GLY A 222 -0.42 17.36 -10.25
CA GLY A 222 0.24 16.06 -10.44
C GLY A 222 1.64 16.05 -9.83
N PHE A 223 2.46 17.06 -10.16
CA PHE A 223 3.80 17.20 -9.59
C PHE A 223 3.79 17.50 -8.10
N LEU A 224 2.84 18.31 -7.63
CA LEU A 224 2.66 18.58 -6.21
C LEU A 224 2.33 17.29 -5.44
N SER A 225 1.38 16.48 -5.93
CA SER A 225 1.01 15.21 -5.29
C SER A 225 2.17 14.21 -5.29
N ALA A 226 2.94 14.14 -6.37
CA ALA A 226 4.14 13.31 -6.46
C ALA A 226 5.21 13.73 -5.42
N SER A 227 5.45 15.03 -5.29
CA SER A 227 6.37 15.57 -4.29
C SER A 227 5.88 15.33 -2.86
N GLN A 228 4.59 15.50 -2.60
CA GLN A 228 3.97 15.22 -1.31
C GLN A 228 4.09 13.74 -0.92
N PHE A 229 3.97 12.82 -1.88
CA PHE A 229 4.20 11.40 -1.64
C PHE A 229 5.63 11.15 -1.13
N CYS A 230 6.64 11.76 -1.77
CA CYS A 230 8.03 11.67 -1.33
C CYS A 230 8.23 12.22 0.09
N ALA A 231 7.63 13.37 0.40
CA ALA A 231 7.70 13.99 1.72
C ALA A 231 7.06 13.13 2.82
N GLN A 232 5.85 12.64 2.59
CA GLN A 232 5.09 11.85 3.55
C GLN A 232 5.74 10.51 3.87
N ASN A 233 6.31 9.86 2.86
CA ASN A 233 6.95 8.55 2.99
C ASN A 233 8.46 8.65 3.26
N LYS A 234 9.05 9.86 3.19
CA LYS A 234 10.48 10.13 3.34
C LYS A 234 11.36 9.31 2.38
N VAL A 235 10.92 9.21 1.14
CA VAL A 235 11.58 8.45 0.07
C VAL A 235 11.89 9.36 -1.11
N ALA A 236 12.96 9.07 -1.87
CA ALA A 236 13.33 9.79 -3.10
C ALA A 236 13.25 11.32 -2.98
N LEU A 237 13.77 11.89 -1.87
CA LEU A 237 13.59 13.31 -1.54
C LEU A 237 14.17 14.24 -2.60
N GLU A 238 15.27 13.88 -3.28
CA GLU A 238 15.84 14.66 -4.39
C GLU A 238 14.88 14.75 -5.58
N GLU A 239 14.24 13.63 -5.94
CA GLU A 239 13.24 13.59 -6.99
C GLU A 239 11.97 14.33 -6.56
N GLY A 240 11.57 14.17 -5.29
CA GLY A 240 10.49 14.93 -4.67
C GLY A 240 10.71 16.45 -4.73
N LEU A 241 11.97 16.90 -4.54
CA LEU A 241 12.34 18.31 -4.69
C LEU A 241 12.22 18.77 -6.14
N ALA A 242 12.70 17.97 -7.11
CA ALA A 242 12.56 18.29 -8.53
C ALA A 242 11.08 18.40 -8.94
N TRP A 243 10.22 17.53 -8.42
CA TRP A 243 8.77 17.61 -8.66
C TRP A 243 8.14 18.83 -7.96
N ALA A 244 8.58 19.20 -6.75
CA ALA A 244 8.14 20.43 -6.10
C ALA A 244 8.50 21.66 -6.92
N GLU A 245 9.71 21.71 -7.49
CA GLU A 245 10.15 22.79 -8.39
C GLU A 245 9.34 22.83 -9.68
N ALA A 246 9.06 21.66 -10.27
CA ALA A 246 8.19 21.56 -11.45
C ALA A 246 6.78 22.06 -11.15
N ALA A 247 6.21 21.73 -9.99
CA ALA A 247 4.89 22.20 -9.57
C ALA A 247 4.83 23.73 -9.41
N ILE A 248 5.95 24.39 -9.07
CA ILE A 248 6.02 25.85 -8.90
C ILE A 248 6.23 26.58 -10.23
N SER A 249 7.14 26.07 -11.10
CA SER A 249 7.73 26.90 -12.14
C SER A 249 7.77 26.26 -13.53
N ARG A 250 7.30 25.02 -13.71
CA ARG A 250 7.34 24.36 -15.02
C ARG A 250 6.52 25.15 -16.04
N LYS A 251 7.12 25.43 -17.18
CA LYS A 251 6.49 26.23 -18.24
C LYS A 251 5.12 25.67 -18.63
N TYR A 252 4.11 26.53 -18.71
CA TYR A 252 2.70 26.28 -19.03
C TYR A 252 1.86 25.56 -17.95
N ILE A 253 2.47 24.91 -16.95
CA ILE A 253 1.73 24.11 -15.98
C ILE A 253 2.06 24.43 -14.53
N GLY A 254 3.23 25.02 -14.26
CA GLY A 254 3.64 25.38 -12.90
C GLY A 254 2.79 26.52 -12.33
N GLU A 255 2.48 26.44 -11.04
CA GLU A 255 1.73 27.45 -10.31
C GLU A 255 2.42 27.77 -8.99
N ARG A 256 2.84 29.03 -8.87
CA ARG A 256 3.43 29.54 -7.64
C ARG A 256 2.31 29.95 -6.69
N ASN A 257 2.13 29.20 -5.63
CA ASN A 257 1.14 29.48 -4.57
C ASN A 257 1.67 29.00 -3.22
N PHE A 258 0.92 29.26 -2.14
CA PHE A 258 1.32 28.84 -0.79
C PHE A 258 1.56 27.33 -0.72
N GLN A 259 0.68 26.51 -1.30
CA GLN A 259 0.74 25.05 -1.19
C GLN A 259 1.98 24.48 -1.88
N THR A 260 2.33 24.95 -3.09
CA THR A 260 3.52 24.48 -3.82
C THR A 260 4.80 24.89 -3.14
N LEU A 261 4.87 26.14 -2.62
CA LEU A 261 6.05 26.63 -1.90
C LEU A 261 6.21 25.93 -0.55
N SER A 262 5.16 25.77 0.24
CA SER A 262 5.22 25.10 1.54
C SER A 262 5.62 23.63 1.40
N ASN A 263 5.16 22.95 0.35
CA ASN A 263 5.61 21.59 0.05
C ASN A 263 7.10 21.54 -0.30
N LYS A 264 7.62 22.47 -1.10
CA LYS A 264 9.07 22.57 -1.37
C LYS A 264 9.86 22.78 -0.08
N ALA A 265 9.39 23.68 0.78
CA ALA A 265 10.03 23.92 2.08
C ALA A 265 10.01 22.66 2.97
N GLN A 266 8.94 21.88 2.96
CA GLN A 266 8.85 20.63 3.68
C GLN A 266 9.89 19.62 3.20
N ILE A 267 10.05 19.42 1.89
CA ILE A 267 11.09 18.54 1.32
C ILE A 267 12.48 19.02 1.74
N LEU A 268 12.77 20.31 1.62
CA LEU A 268 14.06 20.88 2.02
C LEU A 268 14.38 20.62 3.50
N ASN A 269 13.39 20.77 4.39
CA ASN A 269 13.56 20.45 5.81
C ASN A 269 13.86 18.95 6.02
N LEU A 270 13.19 18.04 5.30
CA LEU A 270 13.46 16.61 5.37
C LEU A 270 14.86 16.23 4.87
N MET A 271 15.43 17.04 3.96
CA MET A 271 16.80 16.92 3.46
C MET A 271 17.84 17.60 4.38
N GLY A 272 17.42 18.24 5.48
CA GLY A 272 18.30 19.00 6.38
C GLY A 272 18.69 20.41 5.88
N ARG A 273 18.12 20.87 4.75
CA ARG A 273 18.38 22.18 4.13
C ARG A 273 17.49 23.27 4.76
N ASN A 274 17.60 23.41 6.09
CA ASN A 274 16.67 24.20 6.91
C ASN A 274 16.66 25.70 6.59
N ASP A 275 17.80 26.28 6.24
CA ASP A 275 17.88 27.72 5.92
C ASP A 275 17.17 28.04 4.59
N GLU A 276 17.31 27.15 3.60
CA GLU A 276 16.58 27.27 2.33
C GLU A 276 15.08 27.08 2.54
N ALA A 277 14.67 26.09 3.33
CA ALA A 277 13.28 25.90 3.69
C ALA A 277 12.68 27.14 4.37
N ALA A 278 13.40 27.74 5.32
CA ALA A 278 12.96 28.97 5.99
C ALA A 278 12.80 30.15 5.02
N ALA A 279 13.74 30.30 4.06
CA ALA A 279 13.64 31.34 3.03
C ALA A 279 12.39 31.14 2.14
N ILE A 280 12.13 29.90 1.68
CA ILE A 280 10.94 29.56 0.89
C ILE A 280 9.66 29.80 1.70
N MET A 281 9.60 29.45 2.97
CA MET A 281 8.42 29.69 3.81
C MET A 281 8.14 31.19 4.04
N LYS A 282 9.18 32.02 4.17
CA LYS A 282 9.03 33.49 4.25
C LYS A 282 8.38 34.07 2.99
N ASP A 283 8.59 33.45 1.84
CA ASP A 283 7.91 33.84 0.59
C ASP A 283 6.51 33.22 0.51
N ALA A 284 6.34 31.94 0.87
CA ALA A 284 5.09 31.23 0.81
C ALA A 284 3.95 31.95 1.56
N ILE A 285 4.24 32.47 2.77
CA ILE A 285 3.23 33.17 3.58
C ILE A 285 2.81 34.54 3.02
N LYS A 286 3.57 35.08 2.04
CA LYS A 286 3.21 36.33 1.35
C LYS A 286 2.28 36.08 0.16
N GLU A 287 2.22 34.85 -0.33
CA GLU A 287 1.34 34.53 -1.46
C GLU A 287 -0.13 34.82 -1.11
N PRO A 288 -0.91 35.33 -2.06
CA PRO A 288 -2.34 35.59 -1.85
C PRO A 288 -3.14 34.36 -1.40
N THR A 289 -2.68 33.19 -1.80
CA THR A 289 -3.27 31.88 -1.45
C THR A 289 -2.97 31.40 -0.04
N ALA A 290 -2.06 32.05 0.69
CA ALA A 290 -1.81 31.71 2.09
C ALA A 290 -2.98 32.16 2.97
N GLY A 291 -3.68 31.20 3.54
CA GLY A 291 -4.81 31.48 4.44
C GLY A 291 -4.36 31.89 5.85
N MET A 292 -5.30 32.41 6.61
CA MET A 292 -5.10 32.82 8.00
C MET A 292 -4.50 31.70 8.86
N GLN A 293 -4.97 30.47 8.68
CA GLN A 293 -4.51 29.29 9.40
C GLN A 293 -3.05 28.95 9.04
N ASP A 294 -2.71 29.03 7.76
CA ASP A 294 -1.36 28.70 7.27
C ASP A 294 -0.31 29.61 7.87
N ILE A 295 -0.57 30.93 7.85
CA ILE A 295 0.32 31.95 8.42
C ILE A 295 0.42 31.76 9.94
N HIS A 296 -0.70 31.48 10.61
CA HIS A 296 -0.71 31.23 12.06
C HIS A 296 0.15 30.01 12.43
N MET A 297 0.02 28.89 11.68
CA MET A 297 0.79 27.69 11.95
C MET A 297 2.30 27.88 11.71
N TYR A 298 2.68 28.65 10.69
CA TYR A 298 4.08 29.00 10.48
C TYR A 298 4.63 29.83 11.63
N ALA A 299 3.91 30.84 12.09
CA ALA A 299 4.32 31.63 13.27
C ALA A 299 4.50 30.72 14.51
N ARG A 300 3.59 29.78 14.73
CA ARG A 300 3.72 28.80 15.82
C ARG A 300 4.96 27.92 15.70
N SER A 301 5.31 27.50 14.50
CA SER A 301 6.53 26.69 14.28
C SER A 301 7.81 27.46 14.59
N LEU A 302 7.86 28.75 14.24
CA LEU A 302 8.94 29.65 14.62
C LEU A 302 9.05 29.82 16.14
N GLN A 303 7.92 30.01 16.82
CA GLN A 303 7.86 30.11 18.27
C GLN A 303 8.34 28.82 18.96
N ALA A 304 7.91 27.65 18.48
CA ALA A 304 8.38 26.34 18.97
C ALA A 304 9.91 26.18 18.80
N SER A 305 10.48 26.79 17.76
CA SER A 305 11.92 26.85 17.50
C SER A 305 12.62 27.99 18.27
N LYS A 306 11.96 28.63 19.24
CA LYS A 306 12.45 29.77 20.05
C LYS A 306 12.81 31.03 19.24
N LYS A 307 12.33 31.14 18.00
CA LYS A 307 12.46 32.33 17.15
C LYS A 307 11.29 33.30 17.42
N ASN A 308 11.16 33.72 18.69
CA ASN A 308 9.98 34.46 19.18
C ASN A 308 9.78 35.80 18.48
N GLN A 309 10.87 36.53 18.17
CA GLN A 309 10.76 37.80 17.47
C GLN A 309 10.28 37.62 16.02
N GLU A 310 10.81 36.61 15.30
CA GLU A 310 10.33 36.30 13.96
C GLU A 310 8.86 35.85 13.99
N ALA A 311 8.48 35.04 14.95
CA ALA A 311 7.09 34.59 15.12
C ALA A 311 6.13 35.79 15.34
N LEU A 312 6.51 36.78 16.15
CA LEU A 312 5.71 37.98 16.37
C LEU A 312 5.48 38.76 15.07
N GLU A 313 6.51 38.92 14.23
CA GLU A 313 6.36 39.61 12.94
C GLU A 313 5.37 38.86 12.01
N ILE A 314 5.39 37.52 12.02
CA ILE A 314 4.45 36.72 11.24
C ILE A 314 3.02 36.83 11.81
N TYR A 315 2.85 36.86 13.14
CA TYR A 315 1.51 37.11 13.73
C TYR A 315 0.99 38.51 13.38
N LYS A 316 1.86 39.53 13.32
CA LYS A 316 1.48 40.87 12.87
C LYS A 316 1.03 40.87 11.41
N LEU A 317 1.79 40.21 10.53
CA LEU A 317 1.41 40.02 9.12
C LEU A 317 0.05 39.34 9.00
N ASN A 318 -0.20 38.29 9.78
CA ASN A 318 -1.46 37.57 9.77
C ASN A 318 -2.63 38.48 10.17
N ASN A 319 -2.48 39.24 11.24
CA ASN A 319 -3.52 40.17 11.68
C ASN A 319 -3.71 41.36 10.71
N GLN A 320 -2.67 41.79 10.01
CA GLN A 320 -2.79 42.80 8.95
C GLN A 320 -3.62 42.29 7.76
N ARG A 321 -3.46 41.04 7.38
CA ARG A 321 -4.20 40.42 6.27
C ARG A 321 -5.63 40.01 6.65
N PHE A 322 -5.83 39.60 7.89
CA PHE A 322 -7.11 39.11 8.41
C PHE A 322 -7.40 39.83 9.74
N PRO A 323 -7.77 41.11 9.65
CA PRO A 323 -7.99 41.92 10.86
C PRO A 323 -9.23 41.44 11.63
N GLU A 324 -9.23 41.68 12.94
CA GLU A 324 -10.35 41.42 13.85
C GLU A 324 -10.81 39.95 14.00
N GLU A 325 -10.07 38.99 13.45
CA GLU A 325 -10.36 37.58 13.63
C GLU A 325 -9.81 37.11 14.99
N TYR A 326 -10.56 36.25 15.70
CA TYR A 326 -10.10 35.69 16.99
C TYR A 326 -8.71 35.07 16.88
N MET A 327 -8.49 34.25 15.83
CA MET A 327 -7.21 33.54 15.64
C MET A 327 -6.02 34.49 15.46
N THR A 328 -6.18 35.55 14.70
CA THR A 328 -5.08 36.50 14.44
C THR A 328 -4.79 37.38 15.68
N LEU A 329 -5.83 37.80 16.37
CA LEU A 329 -5.69 38.51 17.66
C LEU A 329 -5.02 37.59 18.70
N PHE A 330 -5.44 36.33 18.80
CA PHE A 330 -4.81 35.34 19.69
C PHE A 330 -3.35 35.08 19.32
N GLY A 331 -3.04 35.05 18.00
CA GLY A 331 -1.65 35.01 17.52
C GLY A 331 -0.81 36.15 18.04
N LEU A 332 -1.33 37.39 18.01
CA LEU A 332 -0.65 38.56 18.57
C LEU A 332 -0.46 38.44 20.08
N VAL A 333 -1.44 37.92 20.82
CA VAL A 333 -1.32 37.67 22.27
C VAL A 333 -0.14 36.74 22.52
N ARG A 334 -0.07 35.62 21.77
CA ARG A 334 1.04 34.66 21.88
C ARG A 334 2.40 35.28 21.54
N GLY A 335 2.47 35.99 20.42
CA GLY A 335 3.70 36.59 19.94
C GLY A 335 4.27 37.65 20.92
N TYR A 336 3.43 38.59 21.36
CA TYR A 336 3.84 39.61 22.33
C TYR A 336 4.18 39.00 23.67
N SER A 337 3.44 38.01 24.16
CA SER A 337 3.75 37.31 25.40
C SER A 337 5.11 36.61 25.35
N ALA A 338 5.41 35.93 24.23
CA ALA A 338 6.66 35.19 24.03
C ALA A 338 7.92 36.08 23.98
N VAL A 339 7.77 37.37 23.63
CA VAL A 339 8.87 38.35 23.64
C VAL A 339 8.88 39.18 24.91
N GLY A 340 8.00 38.91 25.89
CA GLY A 340 7.93 39.61 27.18
C GLY A 340 7.18 40.93 27.17
N ASP A 341 6.54 41.31 26.06
CA ASP A 341 5.70 42.53 25.96
C ASP A 341 4.28 42.21 26.44
N TYR A 342 4.16 42.01 27.75
CA TYR A 342 2.90 41.67 28.38
C TYR A 342 1.83 42.76 28.26
N LYS A 343 2.25 44.04 28.14
CA LYS A 343 1.34 45.19 27.95
C LYS A 343 0.57 45.06 26.62
N ASN A 344 1.30 44.82 25.51
CA ASN A 344 0.66 44.63 24.21
C ASN A 344 -0.06 43.31 24.15
N ALA A 345 0.47 42.22 24.73
CA ALA A 345 -0.24 40.94 24.83
C ALA A 345 -1.61 41.11 25.52
N LEU A 346 -1.69 41.82 26.66
CA LEU A 346 -2.94 42.10 27.37
C LEU A 346 -3.90 42.96 26.55
N LYS A 347 -3.39 43.96 25.81
CA LYS A 347 -4.18 44.76 24.89
C LYS A 347 -4.92 43.89 23.88
N TYR A 348 -4.19 43.02 23.18
CA TYR A 348 -4.78 42.15 22.16
C TYR A 348 -5.63 41.03 22.73
N ALA A 349 -5.36 40.56 23.95
CA ALA A 349 -6.21 39.59 24.66
C ALA A 349 -7.61 40.19 24.95
N ASN A 350 -7.67 41.43 25.37
CA ASN A 350 -8.93 42.14 25.59
C ASN A 350 -9.71 42.36 24.27
N LEU A 351 -9.03 42.52 23.13
CA LEU A 351 -9.66 42.62 21.82
C LEU A 351 -10.13 41.24 21.31
N ALA A 352 -9.41 40.16 21.64
CA ALA A 352 -9.76 38.82 21.22
C ALA A 352 -10.91 38.20 22.01
N LEU A 353 -11.03 38.51 23.31
CA LEU A 353 -12.02 37.91 24.20
C LEU A 353 -13.47 38.04 23.68
N PRO A 354 -13.96 39.22 23.23
CA PRO A 354 -15.30 39.35 22.68
C PRO A 354 -15.49 38.66 21.32
N LYS A 355 -14.43 38.27 20.62
CA LYS A 355 -14.44 37.53 19.36
C LYS A 355 -14.44 36.01 19.55
N ALA A 356 -14.37 35.52 20.79
CA ALA A 356 -14.42 34.09 21.09
C ALA A 356 -15.76 33.48 20.70
N SER A 357 -15.78 32.50 19.82
CA SER A 357 -16.97 31.88 19.25
C SER A 357 -17.54 30.73 20.08
N ASN A 358 -16.79 30.23 21.07
CA ASN A 358 -17.18 29.11 21.93
C ASN A 358 -16.57 29.22 23.33
N ALA A 359 -17.10 28.43 24.27
CA ALA A 359 -16.68 28.45 25.68
C ALA A 359 -15.18 28.13 25.86
N GLN A 360 -14.65 27.24 25.06
CA GLN A 360 -13.21 26.86 25.13
C GLN A 360 -12.31 28.06 24.80
N GLN A 361 -12.59 28.78 23.72
CA GLN A 361 -11.84 29.99 23.33
C GLN A 361 -11.95 31.06 24.40
N LYS A 362 -13.14 31.24 24.96
CA LYS A 362 -13.38 32.21 26.04
C LYS A 362 -12.53 31.86 27.27
N THR A 363 -12.63 30.66 27.79
CA THR A 363 -11.84 30.19 28.95
C THR A 363 -10.33 30.29 28.70
N GLN A 364 -9.87 29.92 27.49
CA GLN A 364 -8.45 30.03 27.11
C GLN A 364 -7.99 31.51 27.17
N MET A 365 -8.79 32.44 26.67
CA MET A 365 -8.45 33.86 26.65
C MET A 365 -8.50 34.47 28.04
N GLU A 366 -9.50 34.13 28.87
CA GLU A 366 -9.58 34.57 30.27
C GLU A 366 -8.37 34.08 31.07
N GLY A 367 -7.95 32.83 30.87
CA GLY A 367 -6.72 32.28 31.47
C GLY A 367 -5.44 32.99 31.02
N ALA A 368 -5.35 33.34 29.73
CA ALA A 368 -4.27 34.15 29.21
C ALA A 368 -4.24 35.55 29.85
N ILE A 369 -5.36 36.22 29.94
CA ILE A 369 -5.49 37.55 30.58
C ILE A 369 -5.02 37.50 32.04
N ALA A 370 -5.40 36.46 32.79
CA ALA A 370 -4.98 36.30 34.19
C ALA A 370 -3.45 36.22 34.32
N LYS A 371 -2.79 35.38 33.52
CA LYS A 371 -1.35 35.27 33.51
C LYS A 371 -0.64 36.57 33.11
N LEU A 372 -1.16 37.24 32.06
CA LEU A 372 -0.55 38.48 31.55
C LEU A 372 -0.65 39.65 32.54
N LYS A 373 -1.75 39.72 33.35
CA LYS A 373 -1.84 40.70 34.45
C LYS A 373 -0.79 40.52 35.54
N GLU A 374 -0.28 39.28 35.71
CA GLU A 374 0.79 38.97 36.64
C GLU A 374 2.20 39.08 35.99
N ASN A 375 2.29 39.64 34.78
CA ASN A 375 3.52 39.66 33.95
C ASN A 375 4.14 38.29 33.74
N LYS A 376 3.30 37.26 33.52
CA LYS A 376 3.72 35.90 33.22
C LYS A 376 3.45 35.56 31.76
N ASP A 377 4.33 34.81 31.13
CA ASP A 377 4.12 34.27 29.77
C ASP A 377 2.88 33.37 29.75
N MET A 378 2.05 33.57 28.76
CA MET A 378 0.84 32.76 28.58
C MET A 378 1.07 31.44 27.84
N ASN A 379 2.20 31.28 27.11
CA ASN A 379 2.49 30.14 26.26
C ASN A 379 2.84 28.87 27.02
#